data_e489b2e00c3154549a131f32ea91c97c
#
_entry.id   e489b2e00c3154549a131f32ea91c97c
#
_cell.length_a   1.000
_cell.length_b   1.000
_cell.length_c   1.000
_cell.angle_alpha   90.00
_cell.angle_beta   90.00
_cell.angle_gamma   90.00
#
_symmetry.space_group_name_H-M   'P 1'
#
loop_
_entity.id
_entity.type
_entity.pdbx_description
1 polymer ?
#
loop_
_entity_poly.entity_id
_entity_poly.type
_entity_poly.pdbx_seq_one_letter_code
_entity_poly.pdbx_strand_id
1 'polypeptide(L)'
;SYPYGMTVVGDRMIFSANDGTHGQEIWQLGPDSSVSIQILGKNSPVGKQGFAAVRLTCPITEANGPCKVKLTVKTAGPVNFKGRKKKVVISRKTITVAAGATGTAKMKISKTVLELLRSSGKARKTRITAAVSDRAGNRKTVSKAYKLGKPAK
;
A
#
# COMPACT_ATOMS: atom_id res chain seq x y z
N SER A 1 -10.42 -33.64 -5.57
CA SER A 1 -10.19 -34.25 -4.23
C SER A 1 -11.34 -33.93 -3.29
N TYR A 2 -11.77 -34.89 -2.51
CA TYR A 2 -12.84 -34.71 -1.52
C TYR A 2 -12.16 -34.54 -0.15
N PRO A 3 -12.23 -33.37 0.50
CA PRO A 3 -11.73 -33.20 1.85
C PRO A 3 -12.62 -33.98 2.84
N TYR A 4 -12.01 -34.64 3.84
CA TYR A 4 -12.72 -35.33 4.91
C TYR A 4 -11.96 -35.23 6.24
N GLY A 5 -12.62 -35.64 7.34
CA GLY A 5 -12.03 -35.51 8.67
C GLY A 5 -11.86 -34.09 9.15
N MET A 6 -12.80 -33.20 8.83
CA MET A 6 -12.71 -31.79 9.23
C MET A 6 -12.86 -31.65 10.74
N THR A 7 -11.85 -31.07 11.38
CA THR A 7 -11.81 -30.80 12.83
C THR A 7 -11.38 -29.37 13.06
N VAL A 8 -12.06 -28.67 13.98
CA VAL A 8 -11.66 -27.31 14.39
C VAL A 8 -10.76 -27.39 15.61
N VAL A 9 -9.56 -26.82 15.49
CA VAL A 9 -8.56 -26.74 16.56
C VAL A 9 -8.20 -25.25 16.76
N GLY A 10 -8.73 -24.64 17.80
CA GLY A 10 -8.63 -23.20 18.01
C GLY A 10 -9.37 -22.42 16.92
N ASP A 11 -8.66 -21.56 16.21
CA ASP A 11 -9.16 -20.74 15.09
C ASP A 11 -8.87 -21.38 13.70
N ARG A 12 -8.46 -22.64 13.66
CA ARG A 12 -8.07 -23.35 12.44
C ARG A 12 -8.95 -24.57 12.21
N MET A 13 -9.27 -24.83 10.95
CA MET A 13 -9.85 -26.07 10.50
C MET A 13 -8.75 -26.96 9.94
N ILE A 14 -8.62 -28.15 10.45
CA ILE A 14 -7.70 -29.19 9.97
C ILE A 14 -8.52 -30.22 9.23
N PHE A 15 -8.07 -30.64 8.07
CA PHE A 15 -8.74 -31.64 7.25
C PHE A 15 -7.72 -32.42 6.43
N SER A 16 -8.10 -33.60 5.99
CA SER A 16 -7.32 -34.41 5.08
C SER A 16 -7.84 -34.25 3.65
N ALA A 17 -6.94 -34.08 2.70
CA ALA A 17 -7.27 -34.01 1.27
C ALA A 17 -6.10 -34.54 0.43
N ASN A 18 -6.43 -35.02 -0.78
CA ASN A 18 -5.46 -35.49 -1.76
C ASN A 18 -5.35 -34.45 -2.87
N ASP A 19 -4.15 -33.93 -3.14
CA ASP A 19 -3.86 -32.96 -4.20
C ASP A 19 -3.73 -33.60 -5.59
N GLY A 20 -3.77 -34.94 -5.67
CA GLY A 20 -3.61 -35.71 -6.90
C GLY A 20 -2.16 -36.06 -7.23
N THR A 21 -1.18 -35.55 -6.50
CA THR A 21 0.27 -35.71 -6.79
C THR A 21 1.01 -36.41 -5.65
N HIS A 22 0.70 -36.09 -4.40
CA HIS A 22 1.41 -36.54 -3.21
C HIS A 22 0.62 -37.50 -2.33
N GLY A 23 -0.59 -37.88 -2.78
CA GLY A 23 -1.48 -38.75 -2.00
C GLY A 23 -2.30 -37.94 -1.00
N GLN A 24 -2.55 -38.57 0.16
CA GLN A 24 -3.39 -37.98 1.18
C GLN A 24 -2.54 -37.19 2.18
N GLU A 25 -2.83 -35.93 2.32
CA GLU A 25 -2.11 -35.00 3.18
C GLU A 25 -3.01 -34.28 4.17
N ILE A 26 -2.44 -33.80 5.27
CA ILE A 26 -3.15 -32.98 6.25
C ILE A 26 -3.03 -31.52 5.81
N TRP A 27 -4.17 -30.90 5.62
CA TRP A 27 -4.32 -29.49 5.27
C TRP A 27 -4.87 -28.70 6.44
N GLN A 28 -4.49 -27.44 6.53
CA GLN A 28 -5.09 -26.52 7.49
C GLN A 28 -5.67 -25.31 6.76
N LEU A 29 -6.86 -24.93 7.16
CA LEU A 29 -7.49 -23.66 6.82
C LEU A 29 -7.60 -22.83 8.09
N GLY A 30 -6.99 -21.69 8.14
CA GLY A 30 -7.06 -20.76 9.28
C GLY A 30 -7.46 -19.38 8.80
N PRO A 31 -7.82 -18.48 9.71
CA PRO A 31 -8.04 -17.10 9.34
C PRO A 31 -6.74 -16.54 8.74
N ASP A 32 -6.86 -15.83 7.63
CA ASP A 32 -5.76 -15.03 7.13
C ASP A 32 -5.44 -13.97 8.20
N SER A 33 -4.27 -14.13 8.84
CA SER A 33 -3.80 -13.23 9.88
C SER A 33 -2.87 -12.13 9.36
N SER A 34 -2.73 -12.03 8.04
CA SER A 34 -1.81 -11.08 7.41
C SER A 34 -2.48 -10.29 6.30
N VAL A 35 -2.04 -9.06 6.14
CA VAL A 35 -2.37 -8.21 5.00
C VAL A 35 -1.10 -7.60 4.45
N SER A 36 -1.01 -7.45 3.15
CA SER A 36 0.15 -6.87 2.52
C SER A 36 -0.23 -5.95 1.35
N ILE A 37 0.66 -5.03 1.00
CA ILE A 37 0.50 -4.12 -0.14
C ILE A 37 1.87 -3.81 -0.72
N GLN A 38 1.96 -3.77 -2.04
CA GLN A 38 3.19 -3.41 -2.73
C GLN A 38 3.07 -2.02 -3.35
N ILE A 39 4.01 -1.13 -3.06
CA ILE A 39 4.12 0.19 -3.68
C ILE A 39 5.00 0.05 -4.93
N LEU A 40 4.40 0.26 -6.12
CA LEU A 40 5.09 0.14 -7.39
C LEU A 40 5.84 1.41 -7.77
N GLY A 41 6.94 1.23 -8.53
CA GLY A 41 7.77 2.33 -9.01
C GLY A 41 8.64 2.98 -7.92
N LYS A 42 9.44 3.96 -8.34
CA LYS A 42 10.33 4.76 -7.47
C LYS A 42 10.11 6.26 -7.63
N ASN A 43 9.33 6.67 -8.61
CA ASN A 43 9.04 8.08 -8.90
C ASN A 43 7.65 8.28 -9.51
N SER A 44 7.18 9.51 -9.49
CA SER A 44 5.98 9.97 -10.21
C SER A 44 6.18 11.39 -10.71
N PRO A 45 5.82 11.68 -11.95
CA PRO A 45 5.72 13.06 -12.40
C PRO A 45 4.61 13.79 -11.60
N VAL A 46 4.75 15.09 -11.50
CA VAL A 46 3.69 15.95 -10.98
C VAL A 46 3.12 16.75 -12.14
N GLY A 47 1.88 16.45 -12.50
CA GLY A 47 1.21 17.09 -13.62
C GLY A 47 0.90 18.57 -13.39
N LYS A 48 0.56 19.31 -14.47
CA LYS A 48 0.20 20.75 -14.43
C LYS A 48 -0.89 21.07 -13.42
N GLN A 49 -1.87 20.19 -13.27
CA GLN A 49 -2.96 20.35 -12.30
C GLN A 49 -2.58 20.00 -10.84
N GLY A 50 -1.30 19.69 -10.58
CA GLY A 50 -0.81 19.35 -9.25
C GLY A 50 -1.21 17.97 -8.77
N PHE A 51 -1.36 17.01 -9.67
CA PHE A 51 -1.58 15.61 -9.31
C PHE A 51 -0.31 14.79 -9.45
N ALA A 52 -0.08 13.91 -8.48
CA ALA A 52 0.89 12.82 -8.57
C ALA A 52 0.14 11.48 -8.45
N ALA A 53 0.66 10.44 -9.10
CA ALA A 53 0.07 9.11 -9.08
C ALA A 53 1.00 8.12 -8.38
N VAL A 54 0.44 7.30 -7.49
CA VAL A 54 1.13 6.17 -6.88
C VAL A 54 0.37 4.90 -7.22
N ARG A 55 1.07 3.92 -7.78
CA ARG A 55 0.49 2.61 -8.10
C ARG A 55 0.75 1.64 -6.96
N LEU A 56 -0.26 0.84 -6.64
CA LEU A 56 -0.25 -0.13 -5.55
C LEU A 56 -0.85 -1.44 -6.03
N THR A 57 -0.24 -2.55 -5.62
CA THR A 57 -0.80 -3.89 -5.89
C THR A 57 -1.16 -4.55 -4.58
N CYS A 58 -2.42 -5.00 -4.47
CA CYS A 58 -2.88 -5.92 -3.43
C CYS A 58 -2.57 -7.34 -3.93
N PRO A 59 -1.84 -8.19 -3.17
CA PRO A 59 -1.49 -9.53 -3.61
C PRO A 59 -2.74 -10.39 -3.90
N ILE A 60 -2.62 -11.34 -4.81
CA ILE A 60 -3.69 -12.30 -5.10
C ILE A 60 -3.91 -13.27 -3.92
N THR A 61 -2.88 -13.45 -3.09
CA THR A 61 -2.94 -14.27 -1.87
C THR A 61 -3.71 -13.62 -0.73
N GLU A 62 -4.23 -12.40 -0.94
CA GLU A 62 -5.05 -11.70 0.03
C GLU A 62 -6.46 -12.30 0.05
N ALA A 63 -6.68 -13.28 0.93
CA ALA A 63 -7.93 -14.03 1.03
C ALA A 63 -9.08 -13.15 1.57
N ASN A 64 -8.78 -12.18 2.43
CA ASN A 64 -9.74 -11.28 3.05
C ASN A 64 -9.82 -9.91 2.34
N GLY A 65 -9.44 -9.87 1.07
CA GLY A 65 -9.48 -8.65 0.25
C GLY A 65 -10.86 -7.97 0.25
N PRO A 66 -10.94 -6.74 -0.18
CA PRO A 66 -9.90 -5.90 -0.78
C PRO A 66 -8.97 -5.24 0.25
N CYS A 67 -7.79 -4.83 -0.22
CA CYS A 67 -6.85 -4.02 0.55
C CYS A 67 -7.35 -2.57 0.65
N LYS A 68 -7.71 -2.11 1.83
CA LYS A 68 -7.99 -0.69 2.10
C LYS A 68 -6.71 0.01 2.51
N VAL A 69 -6.24 0.98 1.73
CA VAL A 69 -4.92 1.60 1.89
C VAL A 69 -5.04 3.09 2.18
N LYS A 70 -4.50 3.51 3.32
CA LYS A 70 -4.29 4.93 3.65
C LYS A 70 -2.87 5.33 3.28
N LEU A 71 -2.72 6.11 2.23
CA LEU A 71 -1.44 6.63 1.75
C LEU A 71 -1.12 7.97 2.40
N THR A 72 0.12 8.12 2.81
CA THR A 72 0.68 9.41 3.23
C THR A 72 2.03 9.60 2.53
N VAL A 73 2.19 10.73 1.84
CA VAL A 73 3.47 11.14 1.24
C VAL A 73 4.03 12.31 2.03
N LYS A 74 5.26 12.16 2.52
CA LYS A 74 5.99 13.21 3.25
C LYS A 74 7.34 13.43 2.61
N THR A 75 7.94 14.62 2.81
CA THR A 75 9.36 14.83 2.48
C THR A 75 10.21 13.83 3.26
N ALA A 76 11.25 13.27 2.61
CA ALA A 76 12.12 12.27 3.24
C ALA A 76 12.88 12.85 4.45
N GLY A 77 13.32 14.10 4.33
CA GLY A 77 13.95 14.87 5.39
C GLY A 77 13.23 16.18 5.68
N PRO A 78 13.68 16.92 6.71
CA PRO A 78 13.15 18.25 7.00
C PRO A 78 13.56 19.23 5.88
N VAL A 79 12.62 20.08 5.51
CA VAL A 79 12.78 21.17 4.54
C VAL A 79 12.29 22.48 5.14
N ASN A 80 12.80 23.60 4.67
CA ASN A 80 12.29 24.90 5.10
C ASN A 80 10.88 25.11 4.49
N PHE A 81 9.89 25.23 5.32
CA PHE A 81 8.51 25.44 4.91
C PHE A 81 7.83 26.44 5.84
N LYS A 82 7.41 27.58 5.27
CA LYS A 82 6.83 28.69 6.03
C LYS A 82 7.73 29.14 7.19
N GLY A 83 9.01 29.36 6.92
CA GLY A 83 10.00 29.83 7.90
C GLY A 83 10.47 28.77 8.92
N ARG A 84 9.96 27.53 8.86
CA ARG A 84 10.33 26.46 9.81
C ARG A 84 10.88 25.23 9.11
N LYS A 85 11.94 24.64 9.68
CA LYS A 85 12.54 23.40 9.20
C LYS A 85 11.75 22.18 9.73
N LYS A 86 11.01 21.49 8.86
CA LYS A 86 10.16 20.35 9.24
C LYS A 86 9.95 19.38 8.09
N LYS A 87 9.53 18.14 8.42
CA LYS A 87 9.01 17.20 7.41
C LYS A 87 7.60 17.64 6.99
N VAL A 88 7.40 17.84 5.71
CA VAL A 88 6.12 18.34 5.17
C VAL A 88 5.30 17.18 4.61
N VAL A 89 4.04 17.13 4.99
CA VAL A 89 3.06 16.22 4.36
C VAL A 89 2.70 16.83 3.01
N ILE A 90 2.95 16.06 1.96
CA ILE A 90 2.70 16.48 0.57
C ILE A 90 1.26 16.17 0.17
N SER A 91 0.81 14.95 0.48
CA SER A 91 -0.56 14.53 0.20
C SER A 91 -0.95 13.31 1.05
N ARG A 92 -2.27 13.12 1.21
CA ARG A 92 -2.90 11.92 1.78
C ARG A 92 -4.01 11.45 0.86
N LYS A 93 -4.18 10.14 0.73
CA LYS A 93 -5.27 9.54 -0.03
C LYS A 93 -5.60 8.17 0.53
N THR A 94 -6.88 7.86 0.58
CA THR A 94 -7.35 6.50 0.83
C THR A 94 -7.86 5.91 -0.47
N ILE A 95 -7.47 4.67 -0.76
CA ILE A 95 -8.00 3.88 -1.88
C ILE A 95 -8.27 2.46 -1.43
N THR A 96 -9.11 1.77 -2.17
CA THR A 96 -9.38 0.35 -2.04
C THR A 96 -8.88 -0.34 -3.30
N VAL A 97 -8.13 -1.43 -3.13
CA VAL A 97 -7.55 -2.21 -4.23
C VAL A 97 -8.03 -3.65 -4.05
N ALA A 98 -8.68 -4.21 -5.07
CA ALA A 98 -9.11 -5.60 -5.03
C ALA A 98 -7.91 -6.56 -4.94
N ALA A 99 -8.10 -7.74 -4.33
CA ALA A 99 -7.08 -8.79 -4.30
C ALA A 99 -6.62 -9.14 -5.72
N GLY A 100 -5.34 -9.33 -5.93
CA GLY A 100 -4.73 -9.57 -7.24
C GLY A 100 -4.66 -8.34 -8.16
N ALA A 101 -5.27 -7.21 -7.80
CA ALA A 101 -5.35 -6.04 -8.66
C ALA A 101 -4.30 -4.97 -8.37
N THR A 102 -4.06 -4.11 -9.36
CA THR A 102 -3.27 -2.89 -9.21
C THR A 102 -4.18 -1.67 -9.24
N GLY A 103 -4.13 -0.88 -8.18
CA GLY A 103 -4.84 0.40 -8.09
C GLY A 103 -3.90 1.59 -8.27
N THR A 104 -4.45 2.72 -8.71
CA THR A 104 -3.72 3.99 -8.85
C THR A 104 -4.31 5.06 -7.95
N ALA A 105 -3.53 5.51 -6.98
CA ALA A 105 -3.89 6.64 -6.13
C ALA A 105 -3.49 7.95 -6.80
N LYS A 106 -4.44 8.66 -7.41
CA LYS A 106 -4.24 10.04 -7.86
C LYS A 106 -4.32 10.96 -6.65
N MET A 107 -3.19 11.59 -6.30
CA MET A 107 -3.06 12.42 -5.10
C MET A 107 -2.96 13.88 -5.50
N LYS A 108 -3.87 14.70 -5.01
CA LYS A 108 -3.82 16.15 -5.21
C LYS A 108 -2.82 16.78 -4.25
N ILE A 109 -2.01 17.69 -4.75
CA ILE A 109 -1.00 18.45 -4.01
C ILE A 109 -1.48 19.90 -3.93
N SER A 110 -1.45 20.50 -2.75
CA SER A 110 -1.89 21.89 -2.56
C SER A 110 -0.95 22.89 -3.24
N LYS A 111 -1.44 24.05 -3.61
CA LYS A 111 -0.66 25.13 -4.28
C LYS A 111 0.63 25.45 -3.52
N THR A 112 0.55 25.67 -2.21
CA THR A 112 1.72 25.97 -1.37
C THR A 112 2.78 24.87 -1.37
N VAL A 113 2.35 23.59 -1.40
CA VAL A 113 3.28 22.47 -1.48
C VAL A 113 3.84 22.31 -2.90
N LEU A 114 3.08 22.65 -3.95
CA LEU A 114 3.59 22.68 -5.32
C LEU A 114 4.71 23.70 -5.48
N GLU A 115 4.57 24.88 -4.90
CA GLU A 115 5.63 25.91 -4.87
C GLU A 115 6.88 25.40 -4.15
N LEU A 116 6.73 24.74 -3.01
CA LEU A 116 7.83 24.08 -2.32
C LEU A 116 8.51 23.03 -3.21
N LEU A 117 7.75 22.21 -3.92
CA LEU A 117 8.33 21.20 -4.83
C LEU A 117 9.00 21.81 -6.05
N ARG A 118 8.55 22.98 -6.52
CA ARG A 118 9.21 23.74 -7.60
C ARG A 118 10.54 24.33 -7.16
N SER A 119 10.60 24.93 -5.98
CA SER A 119 11.77 25.63 -5.45
C SER A 119 12.83 24.71 -4.84
N SER A 120 12.45 23.54 -4.33
CA SER A 120 13.35 22.67 -3.55
C SER A 120 13.45 21.25 -4.11
N GLY A 121 14.65 20.89 -4.60
CA GLY A 121 14.98 19.52 -4.98
C GLY A 121 14.95 18.54 -3.80
N LYS A 122 15.28 19.00 -2.60
CA LYS A 122 15.20 18.21 -1.37
C LYS A 122 13.76 17.85 -1.02
N ALA A 123 12.80 18.75 -1.25
CA ALA A 123 11.38 18.49 -1.01
C ALA A 123 10.80 17.40 -1.94
N ARG A 124 11.38 17.21 -3.13
CA ARG A 124 10.98 16.16 -4.08
C ARG A 124 11.47 14.76 -3.69
N LYS A 125 12.47 14.64 -2.81
CA LYS A 125 12.84 13.37 -2.15
C LYS A 125 11.81 13.10 -1.07
N THR A 126 11.00 12.06 -1.24
CA THR A 126 9.84 11.77 -0.40
C THR A 126 9.89 10.35 0.14
N ARG A 127 9.08 10.10 1.16
CA ARG A 127 8.75 8.77 1.66
C ARG A 127 7.24 8.58 1.57
N ILE A 128 6.82 7.51 0.92
CA ILE A 128 5.44 7.06 0.93
C ILE A 128 5.28 6.07 2.08
N THR A 129 4.23 6.24 2.85
CA THR A 129 3.77 5.29 3.86
C THR A 129 2.38 4.84 3.48
N ALA A 130 2.20 3.54 3.33
CA ALA A 130 0.93 2.88 3.05
C ALA A 130 0.52 2.07 4.27
N ALA A 131 -0.49 2.53 5.00
CA ALA A 131 -1.14 1.75 6.05
C ALA A 131 -2.29 0.99 5.40
N VAL A 132 -2.16 -0.33 5.32
CA VAL A 132 -3.14 -1.23 4.71
C VAL A 132 -3.93 -1.97 5.77
N SER A 133 -5.20 -2.22 5.49
CA SER A 133 -6.06 -3.14 6.25
C SER A 133 -6.93 -3.95 5.28
N ASP A 134 -7.30 -5.17 5.68
CA ASP A 134 -8.27 -6.03 5.01
C ASP A 134 -9.64 -6.02 5.69
N ARG A 135 -10.54 -6.91 5.27
CA ARG A 135 -11.87 -7.08 5.88
C ARG A 135 -11.82 -7.78 7.24
N ALA A 136 -10.85 -8.65 7.47
CA ALA A 136 -10.66 -9.32 8.76
C ALA A 136 -10.09 -8.41 9.84
N GLY A 137 -9.67 -7.18 9.47
CA GLY A 137 -9.11 -6.20 10.39
C GLY A 137 -7.60 -6.30 10.56
N ASN A 138 -6.93 -7.17 9.80
CA ASN A 138 -5.48 -7.23 9.77
C ASN A 138 -4.90 -5.90 9.28
N ARG A 139 -3.75 -5.51 9.83
CA ARG A 139 -3.12 -4.21 9.51
C ARG A 139 -1.63 -4.36 9.31
N LYS A 140 -1.11 -3.65 8.32
CA LYS A 140 0.32 -3.55 8.06
C LYS A 140 0.67 -2.16 7.56
N THR A 141 1.89 -1.72 7.85
CA THR A 141 2.40 -0.46 7.31
C THR A 141 3.65 -0.72 6.49
N VAL A 142 3.63 -0.28 5.25
CA VAL A 142 4.74 -0.39 4.31
C VAL A 142 5.23 1.01 3.98
N SER A 143 6.54 1.21 3.96
CA SER A 143 7.15 2.49 3.59
C SER A 143 8.17 2.32 2.47
N LYS A 144 8.19 3.26 1.54
CA LYS A 144 9.12 3.28 0.40
C LYS A 144 9.66 4.67 0.15
N ALA A 145 10.95 4.77 -0.14
CA ALA A 145 11.52 5.99 -0.69
C ALA A 145 10.97 6.24 -2.10
N TYR A 146 10.60 7.49 -2.37
CA TYR A 146 9.94 7.86 -3.61
C TYR A 146 10.35 9.27 -4.04
N LYS A 147 10.45 9.52 -5.34
CA LYS A 147 10.81 10.83 -5.88
C LYS A 147 9.64 11.44 -6.64
N LEU A 148 9.26 12.65 -6.30
CA LEU A 148 8.32 13.43 -7.09
C LEU A 148 9.07 14.25 -8.14
N GLY A 149 8.52 14.30 -9.33
CA GLY A 149 9.01 15.17 -10.40
C GLY A 149 8.88 16.65 -10.01
N LYS A 150 9.60 17.52 -10.72
CA LYS A 150 9.39 18.97 -10.62
C LYS A 150 7.99 19.27 -11.21
N PRO A 151 7.10 19.97 -10.49
CA PRO A 151 5.80 20.34 -11.05
C PRO A 151 5.98 21.22 -12.28
N ALA A 152 5.22 20.93 -13.34
CA ALA A 152 5.16 21.80 -14.51
C ALA A 152 4.62 23.20 -14.13
N LYS A 153 5.06 24.22 -14.88
CA LYS A 153 4.51 25.57 -14.79
C LYS A 153 3.07 25.64 -15.30
#